data_9e939cbfe39f79ee25e4d099ca7ca03c
#
_entry.id   9e939cbfe39f79ee25e4d099ca7ca03c
#
_cell.length_a   1.000
_cell.length_b   1.000
_cell.length_c   1.000
_cell.angle_alpha   90.00
_cell.angle_beta   90.00
_cell.angle_gamma   90.00
#
_symmetry.space_group_name_H-M   'P 1'
#
loop_
_entity.id
_entity.type
_entity.pdbx_description
1 polymer ?
#
loop_
_entity_poly.entity_id
_entity_poly.type
_entity_poly.pdbx_seq_one_letter_code
_entity_poly.pdbx_strand_id
1 'polypeptide(L)'
;MAGVPDEAVPEPRRASPGATRYEVAADRPARAVLLSGLPSILAVLVVIYLFATFFPALGALLLIVIPVAVIAALVAGAVRTRRIQLKVTEEVVKVTNGKAGTACLRSDIRTAVVVERFARRPLSPRTTNLVLLNDKGRTLLMLSGLLWPVDVLRRVIDMVEPAEVIEVPGRQTPKTLAARFPRILERAEPEPPSRRH
;
A
#
# COMPACT_ATOMS: atom_id res chain seq x y z
N MET A 1 -32.54 14.18 -40.39
CA MET A 1 -31.95 14.70 -39.16
C MET A 1 -32.43 13.84 -38.01
N ALA A 2 -31.67 12.85 -37.59
CA ALA A 2 -32.02 11.93 -36.49
C ALA A 2 -31.43 12.52 -35.19
N GLY A 3 -32.35 12.77 -34.23
CA GLY A 3 -31.98 13.30 -32.92
C GLY A 3 -31.16 12.28 -32.12
N VAL A 4 -30.04 12.72 -31.60
CA VAL A 4 -29.22 11.99 -30.65
C VAL A 4 -29.98 11.90 -29.33
N PRO A 5 -30.20 10.72 -28.73
CA PRO A 5 -30.81 10.62 -27.44
C PRO A 5 -29.92 11.24 -26.37
N ASP A 6 -30.53 12.13 -25.59
CA ASP A 6 -29.93 12.82 -24.44
C ASP A 6 -29.61 11.76 -23.37
N GLU A 7 -28.35 11.42 -23.26
CA GLU A 7 -27.81 10.44 -22.30
C GLU A 7 -27.84 11.09 -20.93
N ALA A 8 -28.86 10.76 -20.15
CA ALA A 8 -29.09 11.27 -18.81
C ALA A 8 -27.83 11.00 -17.93
N VAL A 9 -27.10 12.07 -17.64
CA VAL A 9 -26.01 12.08 -16.67
C VAL A 9 -26.58 11.60 -15.32
N PRO A 10 -26.08 10.51 -14.74
CA PRO A 10 -26.59 10.03 -13.46
C PRO A 10 -26.33 11.08 -12.37
N GLU A 11 -27.40 11.56 -11.76
CA GLU A 11 -27.33 12.48 -10.62
C GLU A 11 -26.44 11.89 -9.52
N PRO A 12 -25.51 12.70 -8.95
CA PRO A 12 -24.68 12.27 -7.83
C PRO A 12 -25.61 11.97 -6.64
N ARG A 13 -25.73 10.69 -6.28
CA ARG A 13 -26.44 10.26 -5.08
C ARG A 13 -25.89 11.04 -3.89
N ARG A 14 -26.71 11.85 -3.24
CA ARG A 14 -26.41 12.53 -1.98
C ARG A 14 -25.96 11.48 -0.97
N ALA A 15 -24.67 11.51 -0.60
CA ALA A 15 -24.12 10.60 0.38
C ALA A 15 -24.75 10.86 1.75
N SER A 16 -25.20 9.80 2.42
CA SER A 16 -25.66 9.86 3.80
C SER A 16 -24.52 10.28 4.72
N PRO A 17 -24.77 10.99 5.83
CA PRO A 17 -23.75 11.33 6.82
C PRO A 17 -23.02 10.05 7.28
N GLY A 18 -21.67 10.04 7.19
CA GLY A 18 -20.85 8.85 7.44
C GLY A 18 -20.67 7.91 6.22
N ALA A 19 -21.24 8.25 5.06
CA ALA A 19 -21.03 7.49 3.84
C ALA A 19 -19.58 7.48 3.41
N THR A 20 -19.12 6.35 2.87
CA THR A 20 -17.78 6.21 2.30
C THR A 20 -17.62 7.21 1.17
N ARG A 21 -16.78 8.22 1.37
CA ARG A 21 -16.49 9.25 0.38
C ARG A 21 -15.67 8.70 -0.78
N TYR A 22 -14.80 7.76 -0.47
CA TYR A 22 -13.92 7.13 -1.45
C TYR A 22 -13.52 5.73 -0.99
N GLU A 23 -13.69 4.74 -1.85
CA GLU A 23 -13.28 3.37 -1.60
C GLU A 23 -12.53 2.83 -2.81
N VAL A 24 -11.28 2.39 -2.60
CA VAL A 24 -10.45 1.82 -3.65
C VAL A 24 -9.82 0.52 -3.17
N ALA A 25 -10.00 -0.53 -3.94
CA ALA A 25 -9.22 -1.75 -3.78
C ALA A 25 -7.78 -1.55 -4.27
N ALA A 26 -6.85 -2.35 -3.76
CA ALA A 26 -5.47 -2.33 -4.25
C ALA A 26 -5.44 -2.70 -5.75
N ASP A 27 -4.99 -1.76 -6.57
CA ASP A 27 -5.07 -1.86 -8.03
C ASP A 27 -3.97 -2.77 -8.63
N ARG A 28 -2.84 -2.94 -7.93
CA ARG A 28 -1.67 -3.67 -8.44
C ARG A 28 -1.16 -4.79 -7.52
N PRO A 29 -2.04 -5.66 -7.02
CA PRO A 29 -1.63 -6.66 -6.03
C PRO A 29 -0.62 -7.68 -6.59
N ALA A 30 -0.82 -8.15 -7.83
CA ALA A 30 0.07 -9.12 -8.46
C ALA A 30 1.46 -8.51 -8.72
N ARG A 31 1.53 -7.26 -9.17
CA ARG A 31 2.79 -6.56 -9.42
C ARG A 31 3.57 -6.31 -8.13
N ALA A 32 2.88 -5.94 -7.04
CA ALA A 32 3.48 -5.76 -5.74
C ALA A 32 4.12 -7.05 -5.21
N VAL A 33 3.41 -8.18 -5.34
CA VAL A 33 3.88 -9.50 -4.93
C VAL A 33 5.06 -9.96 -5.78
N LEU A 34 4.98 -9.82 -7.10
CA LEU A 34 6.06 -10.19 -8.01
C LEU A 34 7.33 -9.39 -7.74
N LEU A 35 7.24 -8.05 -7.68
CA LEU A 35 8.40 -7.19 -7.47
C LEU A 35 9.06 -7.39 -6.10
N SER A 36 8.28 -7.68 -5.05
CA SER A 36 8.82 -7.95 -3.72
C SER A 36 9.39 -9.35 -3.58
N GLY A 37 8.88 -10.33 -4.35
CA GLY A 37 9.29 -11.73 -4.29
C GLY A 37 10.42 -12.10 -5.26
N LEU A 38 10.63 -11.32 -6.31
CA LEU A 38 11.58 -11.64 -7.38
C LEU A 38 13.01 -11.97 -6.90
N PRO A 39 13.64 -11.20 -5.99
CA PRO A 39 14.98 -11.52 -5.49
C PRO A 39 15.03 -12.85 -4.74
N SER A 40 13.99 -13.15 -3.96
CA SER A 40 13.91 -14.41 -3.22
C SER A 40 13.71 -15.61 -4.15
N ILE A 41 12.91 -15.45 -5.19
CA ILE A 41 12.70 -16.49 -6.22
C ILE A 41 14.00 -16.78 -6.95
N LEU A 42 14.74 -15.74 -7.35
CA LEU A 42 16.03 -15.91 -8.03
C LEU A 42 17.04 -16.64 -7.14
N ALA A 43 17.14 -16.26 -5.86
CA ALA A 43 18.03 -16.92 -4.91
C ALA A 43 17.69 -18.43 -4.75
N VAL A 44 16.40 -18.74 -4.66
CA VAL A 44 15.93 -20.13 -4.56
C VAL A 44 16.27 -20.90 -5.82
N LEU A 45 16.08 -20.35 -7.01
CA LEU A 45 16.43 -21.01 -8.28
C LEU A 45 17.94 -21.29 -8.37
N VAL A 46 18.80 -20.37 -7.93
CA VAL A 46 20.26 -20.59 -7.89
C VAL A 46 20.61 -21.75 -6.95
N VAL A 47 20.01 -21.81 -5.76
CA VAL A 47 20.23 -22.91 -4.81
C VAL A 47 19.78 -24.24 -5.39
N ILE A 48 18.63 -24.31 -6.06
CA ILE A 48 18.15 -25.52 -6.72
C ILE A 48 19.12 -25.98 -7.80
N TYR A 49 19.58 -25.04 -8.64
CA TYR A 49 20.52 -25.35 -9.71
C TYR A 49 21.81 -25.96 -9.16
N LEU A 50 22.38 -25.35 -8.12
CA LEU A 50 23.57 -25.88 -7.45
C LEU A 50 23.33 -27.26 -6.84
N PHE A 51 22.17 -27.46 -6.21
CA PHE A 51 21.83 -28.76 -5.61
C PHE A 51 21.61 -29.87 -6.67
N ALA A 52 20.99 -29.52 -7.80
CA ALA A 52 20.75 -30.44 -8.91
C ALA A 52 22.06 -30.94 -9.57
N THR A 53 23.14 -30.14 -9.53
CA THR A 53 24.44 -30.55 -10.07
C THR A 53 25.10 -31.63 -9.20
N PHE A 54 24.87 -31.60 -7.88
CA PHE A 54 25.49 -32.57 -6.95
C PHE A 54 24.63 -33.81 -6.70
N PHE A 55 23.30 -33.69 -6.80
CA PHE A 55 22.34 -34.73 -6.48
C PHE A 55 21.27 -34.86 -7.58
N PRO A 56 21.55 -35.53 -8.74
CA PRO A 56 20.67 -35.46 -9.91
C PRO A 56 19.26 -35.98 -9.67
N ALA A 57 19.11 -37.10 -8.93
CA ALA A 57 17.78 -37.68 -8.65
C ALA A 57 16.92 -36.76 -7.76
N LEU A 58 17.51 -36.17 -6.72
CA LEU A 58 16.84 -35.24 -5.81
C LEU A 58 16.62 -33.89 -6.49
N GLY A 59 17.55 -33.47 -7.34
CA GLY A 59 17.46 -32.25 -8.12
C GLY A 59 16.29 -32.25 -9.09
N ALA A 60 16.02 -33.37 -9.76
CA ALA A 60 14.85 -33.50 -10.65
C ALA A 60 13.52 -33.34 -9.90
N LEU A 61 13.40 -33.91 -8.70
CA LEU A 61 12.22 -33.69 -7.84
C LEU A 61 12.05 -32.25 -7.42
N LEU A 62 13.13 -31.61 -6.96
CA LEU A 62 13.14 -30.22 -6.52
C LEU A 62 12.82 -29.24 -7.66
N LEU A 63 13.26 -29.54 -8.90
CA LEU A 63 12.93 -28.75 -10.08
C LEU A 63 11.43 -28.71 -10.41
N ILE A 64 10.64 -29.67 -9.94
CA ILE A 64 9.18 -29.67 -10.11
C ILE A 64 8.49 -29.08 -8.89
N VAL A 65 8.84 -29.54 -7.70
CA VAL A 65 8.14 -29.18 -6.45
C VAL A 65 8.30 -27.68 -6.11
N ILE A 66 9.49 -27.14 -6.30
CA ILE A 66 9.76 -25.76 -5.88
C ILE A 66 9.08 -24.74 -6.81
N PRO A 67 9.10 -24.81 -8.14
CA PRO A 67 8.31 -23.94 -8.99
C PRO A 67 6.81 -23.97 -8.68
N VAL A 68 6.25 -25.16 -8.44
CA VAL A 68 4.84 -25.30 -8.06
C VAL A 68 4.56 -24.58 -6.73
N ALA A 69 5.40 -24.79 -5.72
CA ALA A 69 5.27 -24.10 -4.43
C ALA A 69 5.41 -22.57 -4.55
N VAL A 70 6.35 -22.11 -5.39
CA VAL A 70 6.53 -20.67 -5.68
C VAL A 70 5.29 -20.08 -6.36
N ILE A 71 4.76 -20.75 -7.38
CA ILE A 71 3.54 -20.31 -8.08
C ILE A 71 2.36 -20.27 -7.10
N ALA A 72 2.18 -21.31 -6.28
CA ALA A 72 1.14 -21.35 -5.27
C ALA A 72 1.28 -20.21 -4.26
N ALA A 73 2.49 -19.92 -3.79
CA ALA A 73 2.77 -18.80 -2.88
C ALA A 73 2.49 -17.44 -3.54
N LEU A 74 2.83 -17.27 -4.82
CA LEU A 74 2.55 -16.05 -5.58
C LEU A 74 1.03 -15.84 -5.77
N VAL A 75 0.30 -16.89 -6.12
CA VAL A 75 -1.16 -16.84 -6.26
C VAL A 75 -1.82 -16.52 -4.92
N ALA A 76 -1.41 -17.20 -3.84
CA ALA A 76 -1.92 -16.92 -2.50
C ALA A 76 -1.62 -15.48 -2.07
N GLY A 77 -0.41 -14.98 -2.35
CA GLY A 77 -0.02 -13.60 -2.12
C GLY A 77 -0.89 -12.61 -2.91
N ALA A 78 -1.12 -12.86 -4.19
CA ALA A 78 -1.96 -12.04 -5.04
C ALA A 78 -3.43 -12.00 -4.56
N VAL A 79 -3.98 -13.16 -4.18
CA VAL A 79 -5.34 -13.24 -3.62
C VAL A 79 -5.43 -12.47 -2.29
N ARG A 80 -4.42 -12.60 -1.44
CA ARG A 80 -4.37 -11.88 -0.15
C ARG A 80 -4.31 -10.36 -0.35
N THR A 81 -3.52 -9.88 -1.31
CA THR A 81 -3.39 -8.44 -1.57
C THR A 81 -4.63 -7.84 -2.23
N ARG A 82 -5.42 -8.62 -2.98
CA ARG A 82 -6.72 -8.17 -3.53
C ARG A 82 -7.73 -7.80 -2.43
N ARG A 83 -7.54 -8.29 -1.20
CA ARG A 83 -8.40 -7.96 -0.06
C ARG A 83 -8.02 -6.65 0.64
N ILE A 84 -6.95 -6.00 0.16
CA ILE A 84 -6.53 -4.71 0.71
C ILE A 84 -7.40 -3.63 0.10
N GLN A 85 -8.13 -2.92 0.95
CA GLN A 85 -9.02 -1.83 0.56
C GLN A 85 -8.64 -0.57 1.34
N LEU A 86 -8.64 0.54 0.64
CA LEU A 86 -8.52 1.87 1.21
C LEU A 86 -9.90 2.52 1.20
N LYS A 87 -10.38 2.92 2.37
CA LYS A 87 -11.63 3.65 2.54
C LYS A 87 -11.33 5.00 3.18
N VAL A 88 -11.78 6.05 2.55
CA VAL A 88 -11.70 7.42 3.05
C VAL A 88 -13.12 7.93 3.25
N THR A 89 -13.46 8.22 4.50
CA THR A 89 -14.71 8.85 4.88
C THR A 89 -14.48 10.28 5.36
N GLU A 90 -15.49 10.99 5.75
CA GLU A 90 -15.37 12.33 6.32
C GLU A 90 -14.64 12.32 7.67
N GLU A 91 -14.73 11.24 8.43
CA GLU A 91 -14.16 11.13 9.77
C GLU A 91 -12.88 10.28 9.83
N VAL A 92 -12.79 9.24 8.97
CA VAL A 92 -11.78 8.19 9.12
C VAL A 92 -11.12 7.82 7.81
N VAL A 93 -9.81 7.68 7.83
CA VAL A 93 -9.04 7.00 6.77
C VAL A 93 -8.71 5.59 7.26
N LYS A 94 -9.16 4.58 6.54
CA LYS A 94 -9.02 3.18 6.91
C LYS A 94 -8.40 2.36 5.79
N VAL A 95 -7.37 1.59 6.12
CA VAL A 95 -6.83 0.55 5.25
C VAL A 95 -7.16 -0.79 5.86
N THR A 96 -7.89 -1.61 5.14
CA THR A 96 -8.25 -2.97 5.57
C THR A 96 -7.46 -4.01 4.78
N ASN A 97 -7.02 -5.05 5.47
CA ASN A 97 -6.42 -6.23 4.87
C ASN A 97 -7.18 -7.46 5.37
N GLY A 98 -8.31 -7.75 4.73
CA GLY A 98 -9.23 -8.77 5.19
C GLY A 98 -9.84 -8.43 6.57
N LYS A 99 -9.48 -9.23 7.60
CA LYS A 99 -9.98 -9.03 8.98
C LYS A 99 -9.20 -7.97 9.77
N ALA A 100 -7.95 -7.70 9.40
CA ALA A 100 -7.11 -6.71 10.05
C ALA A 100 -7.16 -5.39 9.28
N GLY A 101 -7.14 -4.27 10.01
CA GLY A 101 -7.12 -2.94 9.40
C GLY A 101 -6.41 -1.94 10.29
N THR A 102 -5.89 -0.89 9.68
CA THR A 102 -5.42 0.29 10.37
C THR A 102 -6.35 1.42 10.01
N ALA A 103 -6.85 2.12 11.01
CA ALA A 103 -7.69 3.30 10.83
C ALA A 103 -7.07 4.46 11.61
N CYS A 104 -7.21 5.67 11.10
CA CYS A 104 -6.89 6.91 11.80
C CYS A 104 -8.01 7.91 11.59
N LEU A 105 -8.26 8.75 12.58
CA LEU A 105 -9.20 9.85 12.44
C LEU A 105 -8.60 10.90 11.51
N ARG A 106 -9.43 11.48 10.66
CA ARG A 106 -9.02 12.54 9.76
C ARG A 106 -8.57 13.78 10.55
N SER A 107 -9.20 14.06 11.67
CA SER A 107 -8.85 15.15 12.59
C SER A 107 -7.43 15.06 13.16
N ASP A 108 -6.90 13.82 13.26
CA ASP A 108 -5.57 13.59 13.82
C ASP A 108 -4.46 13.77 12.77
N ILE A 109 -4.84 13.85 11.49
CA ILE A 109 -3.89 14.01 10.39
C ILE A 109 -3.55 15.48 10.25
N ARG A 110 -2.30 15.83 10.55
CA ARG A 110 -1.77 17.20 10.41
C ARG A 110 -0.94 17.36 9.17
N THR A 111 -0.06 16.40 8.89
CA THR A 111 0.90 16.50 7.80
C THR A 111 0.81 15.29 6.91
N ALA A 112 0.81 15.50 5.60
CA ALA A 112 0.96 14.47 4.59
C ALA A 112 2.35 14.57 3.96
N VAL A 113 3.16 13.51 4.06
CA VAL A 113 4.49 13.45 3.47
C VAL A 113 4.46 12.54 2.26
N VAL A 114 4.66 13.12 1.09
CA VAL A 114 4.81 12.37 -0.18
C VAL A 114 6.29 12.07 -0.39
N VAL A 115 6.65 10.81 -0.34
CA VAL A 115 8.04 10.38 -0.49
C VAL A 115 8.22 9.73 -1.84
N GLU A 116 8.93 10.40 -2.73
CA GLU A 116 9.30 9.83 -4.02
C GLU A 116 10.39 8.77 -3.87
N ARG A 117 10.32 7.73 -4.73
CA ARG A 117 11.35 6.69 -4.84
C ARG A 117 11.81 6.11 -3.49
N PHE A 118 10.86 5.89 -2.58
CA PHE A 118 11.13 5.25 -1.31
C PHE A 118 11.45 3.77 -1.51
N ALA A 119 12.54 3.30 -0.90
CA ALA A 119 12.89 1.89 -0.84
C ALA A 119 13.08 1.46 0.61
N ARG A 120 12.28 0.52 1.06
CA ARG A 120 12.37 -0.01 2.44
C ARG A 120 13.64 -0.85 2.66
N ARG A 121 14.13 -1.51 1.60
CA ARG A 121 15.36 -2.32 1.57
C ARG A 121 16.15 -1.98 0.32
N PRO A 122 17.47 -2.23 0.28
CA PRO A 122 18.32 -1.91 -0.87
C PRO A 122 17.81 -2.47 -2.19
N LEU A 123 17.27 -3.69 -2.19
CA LEU A 123 16.75 -4.39 -3.38
C LEU A 123 15.24 -4.22 -3.57
N SER A 124 14.56 -3.45 -2.71
CA SER A 124 13.11 -3.22 -2.88
C SER A 124 12.84 -2.27 -4.04
N PRO A 125 11.73 -2.48 -4.77
CA PRO A 125 11.30 -1.54 -5.78
C PRO A 125 11.06 -0.16 -5.15
N ARG A 126 11.47 0.88 -5.88
CA ARG A 126 11.30 2.26 -5.45
C ARG A 126 9.94 2.75 -5.90
N THR A 127 9.16 3.20 -4.96
CA THR A 127 7.81 3.68 -5.22
C THR A 127 7.54 4.98 -4.49
N THR A 128 6.60 5.75 -4.99
CA THR A 128 6.06 6.90 -4.28
C THR A 128 5.19 6.39 -3.13
N ASN A 129 5.47 6.87 -1.92
CA ASN A 129 4.67 6.51 -0.75
C ASN A 129 4.08 7.78 -0.12
N LEU A 130 2.89 7.63 0.43
CA LEU A 130 2.24 8.68 1.20
C LEU A 130 2.27 8.28 2.68
N VAL A 131 2.80 9.15 3.52
CA VAL A 131 2.85 8.98 4.97
C VAL A 131 1.99 10.06 5.61
N LEU A 132 0.99 9.66 6.37
CA LEU A 132 0.12 10.55 7.13
C LEU A 132 0.63 10.62 8.56
N LEU A 133 0.89 11.84 9.03
CA LEU A 133 1.48 12.12 10.33
C LEU A 133 0.48 12.88 11.22
N ASN A 134 0.58 12.63 12.53
CA ASN A 134 -0.13 13.43 13.52
C ASN A 134 0.64 14.73 13.86
N ASP A 135 0.09 15.50 14.79
CA ASP A 135 0.67 16.72 15.36
C ASP A 135 2.06 16.53 15.98
N LYS A 136 2.35 15.32 16.49
CA LYS A 136 3.64 14.95 17.09
C LYS A 136 4.66 14.42 16.07
N GLY A 137 4.33 14.41 14.77
CA GLY A 137 5.17 13.89 13.70
C GLY A 137 5.27 12.36 13.67
N ARG A 138 4.39 11.63 14.36
CA ARG A 138 4.33 10.17 14.36
C ARG A 138 3.45 9.68 13.22
N THR A 139 3.81 8.55 12.64
CA THR A 139 3.05 7.94 11.54
C THR A 139 1.74 7.33 12.02
N LEU A 140 0.64 7.86 11.50
CA LEU A 140 -0.70 7.29 11.63
C LEU A 140 -0.92 6.20 10.60
N LEU A 141 -0.61 6.48 9.34
CA LEU A 141 -0.85 5.59 8.23
C LEU A 141 0.22 5.78 7.14
N MET A 142 0.67 4.69 6.53
CA MET A 142 1.56 4.71 5.38
C MET A 142 0.93 3.96 4.21
N LEU A 143 0.71 4.66 3.11
CA LEU A 143 0.19 4.14 1.86
C LEU A 143 1.33 3.92 0.87
N SER A 144 1.44 2.70 0.35
CA SER A 144 2.53 2.34 -0.56
C SER A 144 2.09 2.42 -2.02
N GLY A 145 2.88 3.08 -2.85
CA GLY A 145 2.72 3.12 -4.30
C GLY A 145 2.91 1.78 -5.01
N LEU A 146 3.29 0.74 -4.27
CA LEU A 146 3.21 -0.64 -4.77
C LEU A 146 1.76 -1.12 -4.92
N LEU A 147 0.89 -0.65 -4.03
CA LEU A 147 -0.51 -1.08 -3.95
C LEU A 147 -1.43 -0.08 -4.65
N TRP A 148 -1.15 1.20 -4.51
CA TRP A 148 -1.97 2.27 -5.07
C TRP A 148 -1.17 3.18 -6.01
N PRO A 149 -1.72 3.50 -7.20
CA PRO A 149 -1.10 4.46 -8.11
C PRO A 149 -0.97 5.85 -7.47
N VAL A 150 -0.10 6.69 -8.06
CA VAL A 150 0.18 8.03 -7.51
C VAL A 150 -1.05 8.94 -7.52
N ASP A 151 -1.90 8.80 -8.54
CA ASP A 151 -3.17 9.54 -8.65
C ASP A 151 -4.13 9.22 -7.50
N VAL A 152 -4.20 7.94 -7.07
CA VAL A 152 -4.97 7.54 -5.89
C VAL A 152 -4.38 8.17 -4.63
N LEU A 153 -3.05 8.17 -4.47
CA LEU A 153 -2.40 8.79 -3.31
C LEU A 153 -2.65 10.30 -3.26
N ARG A 154 -2.59 11.00 -4.40
CA ARG A 154 -2.92 12.42 -4.50
C ARG A 154 -4.39 12.69 -4.16
N ARG A 155 -5.31 11.88 -4.68
CA ARG A 155 -6.73 11.99 -4.35
C ARG A 155 -7.00 11.82 -2.84
N VAL A 156 -6.25 10.95 -2.17
CA VAL A 156 -6.34 10.82 -0.70
C VAL A 156 -5.92 12.12 -0.01
N ILE A 157 -4.84 12.77 -0.47
CA ILE A 157 -4.39 14.05 0.08
C ILE A 157 -5.48 15.12 -0.08
N ASP A 158 -6.05 15.23 -1.29
CA ASP A 158 -7.11 16.20 -1.59
C ASP A 158 -8.35 15.99 -0.72
N MET A 159 -8.65 14.74 -0.38
CA MET A 159 -9.82 14.40 0.44
C MET A 159 -9.56 14.56 1.93
N VAL A 160 -8.34 14.27 2.38
CA VAL A 160 -7.94 14.41 3.79
C VAL A 160 -7.76 15.89 4.16
N GLU A 161 -7.31 16.71 3.20
CA GLU A 161 -7.03 18.14 3.39
C GLU A 161 -6.13 18.37 4.62
N PRO A 162 -4.92 17.78 4.66
CA PRO A 162 -4.03 17.98 5.78
C PRO A 162 -3.59 19.42 5.87
N ALA A 163 -3.22 19.90 7.07
CA ALA A 163 -2.76 21.28 7.27
C ALA A 163 -1.46 21.56 6.49
N GLU A 164 -0.64 20.54 6.25
CA GLU A 164 0.62 20.67 5.56
C GLU A 164 0.86 19.45 4.63
N VAL A 165 1.35 19.73 3.42
CA VAL A 165 1.78 18.70 2.46
C VAL A 165 3.26 18.90 2.16
N ILE A 166 4.08 17.92 2.48
CA ILE A 166 5.53 17.95 2.27
C ILE A 166 5.90 16.95 1.19
N GLU A 167 6.46 17.42 0.09
CA GLU A 167 7.03 16.56 -0.93
C GLU A 167 8.52 16.34 -0.67
N VAL A 168 8.93 15.09 -0.60
CA VAL A 168 10.33 14.68 -0.40
C VAL A 168 10.83 14.04 -1.67
N PRO A 169 11.50 14.81 -2.54
CA PRO A 169 11.99 14.32 -3.81
C PRO A 169 13.21 13.41 -3.65
N GLY A 170 13.49 12.66 -4.70
CA GLY A 170 14.71 11.86 -4.81
C GLY A 170 14.64 10.51 -4.12
N ARG A 171 15.82 9.89 -3.98
CA ARG A 171 15.94 8.56 -3.41
C ARG A 171 15.89 8.62 -1.90
N GLN A 172 14.87 8.01 -1.31
CA GLN A 172 14.70 7.97 0.13
C GLN A 172 14.79 6.55 0.67
N THR A 173 15.44 6.43 1.82
CA THR A 173 15.51 5.21 2.63
C THR A 173 14.90 5.49 4.01
N PRO A 174 14.56 4.47 4.81
CA PRO A 174 14.11 4.70 6.18
C PRO A 174 15.08 5.56 6.99
N LYS A 175 16.39 5.36 6.80
CA LYS A 175 17.43 6.12 7.51
C LYS A 175 17.46 7.60 7.11
N THR A 176 17.42 7.90 5.81
CA THR A 176 17.41 9.30 5.33
C THR A 176 16.12 10.01 5.69
N LEU A 177 15.00 9.28 5.67
CA LEU A 177 13.71 9.82 6.06
C LEU A 177 13.64 10.11 7.56
N ALA A 178 14.17 9.21 8.42
CA ALA A 178 14.25 9.42 9.86
C ALA A 178 15.18 10.56 10.24
N ALA A 179 16.25 10.81 9.49
CA ALA A 179 17.13 11.94 9.72
C ALA A 179 16.41 13.29 9.51
N ARG A 180 15.47 13.33 8.54
CA ARG A 180 14.66 14.52 8.24
C ARG A 180 13.42 14.64 9.12
N PHE A 181 12.81 13.51 9.46
CA PHE A 181 11.61 13.38 10.28
C PHE A 181 11.86 12.35 11.38
N PRO A 182 12.44 12.72 12.52
CA PRO A 182 12.92 11.74 13.53
C PRO A 182 11.86 10.76 14.03
N ARG A 183 10.59 11.16 14.05
CA ARG A 183 9.48 10.33 14.55
C ARG A 183 8.65 9.64 13.46
N ILE A 184 9.02 9.81 12.19
CA ILE A 184 8.25 9.21 11.08
C ILE A 184 8.27 7.68 11.08
N LEU A 185 9.24 7.05 11.73
CA LEU A 185 9.30 5.60 11.89
C LEU A 185 8.56 5.10 13.14
N GLU A 186 8.19 6.02 14.04
CA GLU A 186 7.37 5.71 15.20
C GLU A 186 5.91 5.65 14.76
N ARG A 187 5.24 4.53 15.05
CA ARG A 187 3.81 4.42 14.80
C ARG A 187 3.06 5.08 15.95
N ALA A 188 2.11 5.94 15.62
CA ALA A 188 1.19 6.44 16.62
C ALA A 188 0.33 5.27 17.11
N GLU A 189 0.25 5.08 18.43
CA GLU A 189 -0.72 4.16 19.00
C GLU A 189 -2.12 4.71 18.69
N PRO A 190 -3.05 3.86 18.20
CA PRO A 190 -4.42 4.30 18.02
C PRO A 190 -4.97 4.73 19.38
N GLU A 191 -5.29 5.99 19.52
CA GLU A 191 -5.97 6.49 20.70
C GLU A 191 -7.32 5.76 20.80
N PRO A 192 -7.61 5.10 21.94
CA PRO A 192 -8.89 4.42 22.09
C PRO A 192 -10.00 5.47 21.90
N PRO A 193 -11.08 5.13 21.16
CA PRO A 193 -12.15 6.06 20.91
C PRO A 193 -12.62 6.63 22.25
N SER A 194 -12.42 7.92 22.45
CA SER A 194 -12.88 8.62 23.64
C SER A 194 -14.38 8.36 23.71
N ARG A 195 -14.83 7.65 24.74
CA ARG A 195 -16.25 7.52 25.05
C ARG A 195 -16.76 8.93 25.29
N ARG A 196 -17.36 9.51 24.25
CA ARG A 196 -18.16 10.72 24.43
C ARG A 196 -19.37 10.31 25.26
N HIS A 197 -19.37 10.73 26.50
CA HIS A 197 -20.53 10.69 27.38
C HIS A 197 -21.57 11.69 26.91
#